data_da12c87dbed037331364872facebce9a
#
_entry.id   da12c87dbed037331364872facebce9a
#
_cell.length_a   1.000
_cell.length_b   1.000
_cell.length_c   1.000
_cell.angle_alpha   90.00
_cell.angle_beta   90.00
_cell.angle_gamma   90.00
#
_symmetry.space_group_name_H-M   'P 1'
#
loop_
_entity.id
_entity.type
_entity.pdbx_description
1 polymer ?
#
loop_
_entity_poly.entity_id
_entity_poly.type
_entity_poly.pdbx_seq_one_letter_code
_entity_poly.pdbx_strand_id
1 'polypeptide(L)'
;EYSNIKLDKDTIFDLNCYALNNTSIEVAEKYQDDVKQWMNQSVNNFRMIFNKVILPSSDNCQHPLGSKILDEFLRGFEKPAQRDIWWSIPAGLQNELETAWGTYIEIDTNSVKLISDEEYWGRPMILAWNLSCVDNRIRYECRQKLIEWGINNPDEFLKLLIYCADINDEQIIEDLFSIAYGIALGKNVKDEYLKTLSIWIMKNVFSSIGLVTYENIVVRYYCRGIVKRAIDKAVSYTHLTLPTT
;
A
#
# COMPACT_ATOMS: atom_id res chain seq x y z
N GLU A 1 34.78 36.03 8.84
CA GLU A 1 35.55 35.09 7.98
C GLU A 1 34.84 33.75 7.99
N TYR A 2 33.85 33.59 7.14
CA TYR A 2 33.25 32.28 6.87
C TYR A 2 34.14 31.67 5.78
N SER A 3 35.12 30.84 6.19
CA SER A 3 35.88 30.00 5.28
C SER A 3 34.94 29.18 4.43
N ASN A 4 35.13 29.13 3.12
CA ASN A 4 34.42 28.29 2.16
C ASN A 4 34.44 26.83 2.62
N ILE A 5 33.43 26.40 3.36
CA ILE A 5 33.23 25.00 3.71
C ILE A 5 32.79 24.33 2.41
N LYS A 6 33.71 23.64 1.76
CA LYS A 6 33.38 22.76 0.63
C LYS A 6 32.71 21.53 1.20
N LEU A 7 31.39 21.50 1.13
CA LEU A 7 30.61 20.31 1.45
C LEU A 7 30.91 19.23 0.39
N ASP A 8 31.06 17.98 0.82
CA ASP A 8 31.12 16.84 -0.10
C ASP A 8 29.74 16.60 -0.75
N LYS A 9 29.72 15.78 -1.82
CA LYS A 9 28.51 15.54 -2.60
C LYS A 9 27.42 14.83 -1.79
N ASP A 10 27.81 13.95 -0.88
CA ASP A 10 26.88 13.17 -0.07
C ASP A 10 26.21 14.07 0.98
N THR A 11 26.97 14.96 1.60
CA THR A 11 26.43 15.98 2.53
C THR A 11 25.45 16.91 1.79
N ILE A 12 25.77 17.35 0.57
CA ILE A 12 24.86 18.18 -0.24
C ILE A 12 23.58 17.43 -0.55
N PHE A 13 23.68 16.15 -0.93
CA PHE A 13 22.53 15.31 -1.21
C PHE A 13 21.63 15.15 0.03
N ASP A 14 22.23 14.90 1.19
CA ASP A 14 21.50 14.78 2.47
C ASP A 14 20.77 16.06 2.86
N LEU A 15 21.42 17.20 2.68
CA LEU A 15 20.79 18.50 2.93
C LEU A 15 19.61 18.74 1.96
N ASN A 16 19.73 18.37 0.70
CA ASN A 16 18.64 18.45 -0.27
C ASN A 16 17.45 17.56 0.13
N CYS A 17 17.71 16.31 0.54
CA CYS A 17 16.67 15.41 1.02
C CYS A 17 15.95 15.97 2.27
N TYR A 18 16.72 16.51 3.22
CA TYR A 18 16.16 17.15 4.40
C TYR A 18 15.31 18.36 4.06
N ALA A 19 15.77 19.22 3.14
CA ALA A 19 15.03 20.36 2.66
C ALA A 19 13.70 19.97 2.00
N LEU A 20 13.70 18.92 1.17
CA LEU A 20 12.48 18.39 0.51
C LEU A 20 11.44 17.90 1.53
N ASN A 21 11.87 17.22 2.60
CA ASN A 21 10.94 16.75 3.63
C ASN A 21 10.31 17.87 4.44
N ASN A 22 10.97 19.01 4.54
CA ASN A 22 10.54 20.15 5.37
C ASN A 22 9.96 21.31 4.54
N THR A 23 9.74 21.09 3.26
CA THR A 23 9.15 22.10 2.38
C THR A 23 7.62 22.01 2.35
N SER A 24 6.96 23.07 1.88
CA SER A 24 5.51 23.04 1.67
C SER A 24 5.14 22.10 0.49
N ILE A 25 3.90 21.59 0.51
CA ILE A 25 3.36 20.74 -0.56
C ILE A 25 3.53 21.39 -1.93
N GLU A 26 3.19 22.68 -2.06
CA GLU A 26 3.28 23.46 -3.31
C GLU A 26 4.72 23.56 -3.85
N VAL A 27 5.71 23.61 -2.96
CA VAL A 27 7.11 23.60 -3.35
C VAL A 27 7.57 22.19 -3.69
N ALA A 28 7.18 21.19 -2.89
CA ALA A 28 7.51 19.79 -3.12
C ALA A 28 7.00 19.28 -4.48
N GLU A 29 5.81 19.72 -4.92
CA GLU A 29 5.25 19.39 -6.23
C GLU A 29 6.18 19.75 -7.40
N LYS A 30 6.90 20.86 -7.29
CA LYS A 30 7.82 21.32 -8.36
C LYS A 30 9.05 20.42 -8.51
N TYR A 31 9.38 19.65 -7.49
CA TYR A 31 10.56 18.77 -7.48
C TYR A 31 10.25 17.31 -7.78
N GLN A 32 9.00 16.94 -8.09
CA GLN A 32 8.63 15.56 -8.36
C GLN A 32 9.46 14.95 -9.51
N ASP A 33 9.60 15.67 -10.61
CA ASP A 33 10.34 15.18 -11.78
C ASP A 33 11.84 15.05 -11.49
N ASP A 34 12.41 15.98 -10.74
CA ASP A 34 13.82 15.90 -10.30
C ASP A 34 14.05 14.68 -9.40
N VAL A 35 13.13 14.45 -8.44
CA VAL A 35 13.20 13.28 -7.53
C VAL A 35 13.06 11.98 -8.32
N LYS A 36 12.14 11.88 -9.28
CA LYS A 36 12.00 10.72 -10.17
C LYS A 36 13.28 10.49 -10.99
N GLN A 37 13.87 11.55 -11.51
CA GLN A 37 15.13 11.46 -12.23
C GLN A 37 16.27 10.94 -11.35
N TRP A 38 16.37 11.40 -10.11
CA TRP A 38 17.36 10.92 -9.15
C TRP A 38 17.14 9.45 -8.79
N MET A 39 15.89 9.05 -8.55
CA MET A 39 15.53 7.65 -8.29
C MET A 39 15.99 6.73 -9.43
N ASN A 40 15.85 7.17 -10.68
CA ASN A 40 16.21 6.38 -11.87
C ASN A 40 17.72 6.24 -12.11
N GLN A 41 18.57 6.99 -11.43
CA GLN A 41 20.02 6.95 -11.66
C GLN A 41 20.68 5.63 -11.23
N SER A 42 20.26 5.09 -10.07
CA SER A 42 20.75 3.82 -9.55
C SER A 42 19.85 3.28 -8.43
N VAL A 43 19.93 1.97 -8.18
CA VAL A 43 19.25 1.34 -7.04
C VAL A 43 19.66 1.97 -5.71
N ASN A 44 20.92 2.38 -5.58
CA ASN A 44 21.41 3.03 -4.38
C ASN A 44 20.77 4.41 -4.18
N ASN A 45 20.70 5.22 -5.24
CA ASN A 45 20.01 6.52 -5.18
C ASN A 45 18.53 6.35 -4.85
N PHE A 46 17.86 5.39 -5.50
CA PHE A 46 16.47 5.06 -5.18
C PHE A 46 16.29 4.78 -3.69
N ARG A 47 17.13 3.91 -3.11
CA ARG A 47 17.06 3.56 -1.68
C ARG A 47 17.31 4.76 -0.76
N MET A 48 18.31 5.59 -1.10
CA MET A 48 18.58 6.80 -0.33
C MET A 48 17.40 7.76 -0.35
N ILE A 49 16.81 8.01 -1.52
CA ILE A 49 15.62 8.86 -1.68
C ILE A 49 14.42 8.25 -0.97
N PHE A 50 14.22 6.93 -1.11
CA PHE A 50 13.15 6.25 -0.42
C PHE A 50 13.23 6.46 1.11
N ASN A 51 14.39 6.21 1.71
CA ASN A 51 14.59 6.34 3.14
C ASN A 51 14.54 7.78 3.64
N LYS A 52 15.10 8.73 2.87
CA LYS A 52 15.30 10.10 3.33
C LYS A 52 14.20 11.07 2.88
N VAL A 53 13.44 10.74 1.86
CA VAL A 53 12.38 11.59 1.31
C VAL A 53 11.03 10.90 1.33
N ILE A 54 10.89 9.80 0.60
CA ILE A 54 9.58 9.18 0.37
C ILE A 54 8.93 8.73 1.67
N LEU A 55 9.68 8.01 2.49
CA LEU A 55 9.14 7.46 3.72
C LEU A 55 8.72 8.53 4.73
N PRO A 56 9.57 9.51 5.11
CA PRO A 56 9.15 10.57 6.01
C PRO A 56 7.98 11.39 5.45
N SER A 57 7.99 11.66 4.13
CA SER A 57 6.89 12.37 3.48
C SER A 57 5.58 11.57 3.45
N SER A 58 5.64 10.24 3.55
CA SER A 58 4.46 9.37 3.57
C SER A 58 3.68 9.39 4.88
N ASP A 59 4.16 10.08 5.91
CA ASP A 59 3.38 10.37 7.10
C ASP A 59 2.25 11.37 6.83
N ASN A 60 2.35 12.12 5.73
CA ASN A 60 1.28 12.93 5.18
C ASN A 60 0.81 12.32 3.85
N CYS A 61 -0.39 11.73 3.83
CA CYS A 61 -0.96 11.09 2.64
C CYS A 61 -1.11 12.02 1.42
N GLN A 62 -1.13 13.33 1.63
CA GLN A 62 -1.22 14.33 0.56
C GLN A 62 0.15 14.80 0.04
N HIS A 63 1.26 14.40 0.71
CA HIS A 63 2.57 14.88 0.31
C HIS A 63 2.99 14.30 -1.05
N PRO A 64 3.32 15.15 -2.04
CA PRO A 64 3.58 14.70 -3.42
C PRO A 64 4.82 13.82 -3.56
N LEU A 65 5.79 13.94 -2.64
CA LEU A 65 7.00 13.13 -2.60
C LEU A 65 6.87 11.90 -1.68
N GLY A 66 5.66 11.60 -1.20
CA GLY A 66 5.37 10.42 -0.38
C GLY A 66 5.09 9.18 -1.21
N SER A 67 4.16 8.34 -0.74
CA SER A 67 3.84 7.05 -1.37
C SER A 67 3.33 7.15 -2.80
N LYS A 68 2.77 8.28 -3.21
CA LYS A 68 2.30 8.49 -4.60
C LYS A 68 3.45 8.42 -5.60
N ILE A 69 4.57 9.12 -5.33
CA ILE A 69 5.73 9.09 -6.22
C ILE A 69 6.39 7.70 -6.27
N LEU A 70 6.35 6.96 -5.14
CA LEU A 70 6.79 5.57 -5.10
C LEU A 70 5.94 4.68 -6.00
N ASP A 71 4.62 4.78 -5.86
CA ASP A 71 3.66 3.99 -6.65
C ASP A 71 3.83 4.25 -8.15
N GLU A 72 3.89 5.51 -8.55
CA GLU A 72 4.13 5.89 -9.94
C GLU A 72 5.45 5.33 -10.47
N PHE A 73 6.52 5.39 -9.67
CA PHE A 73 7.82 4.84 -10.05
C PHE A 73 7.77 3.31 -10.23
N LEU A 74 7.17 2.59 -9.27
CA LEU A 74 7.11 1.13 -9.32
C LEU A 74 6.15 0.60 -10.39
N ARG A 75 5.07 1.31 -10.68
CA ARG A 75 4.15 1.00 -11.80
C ARG A 75 4.77 1.28 -13.17
N GLY A 76 5.78 2.14 -13.24
CA GLY A 76 6.51 2.42 -14.48
C GLY A 76 7.27 1.22 -15.06
N PHE A 77 7.49 0.16 -14.29
CA PHE A 77 8.13 -1.07 -14.77
C PHE A 77 7.12 -1.99 -15.44
N GLU A 78 7.32 -2.25 -16.74
CA GLU A 78 6.45 -3.16 -17.51
C GLU A 78 6.48 -4.60 -16.99
N LYS A 79 7.62 -5.04 -16.45
CA LYS A 79 7.84 -6.42 -15.98
C LYS A 79 8.15 -6.46 -14.49
N PRO A 80 7.48 -7.32 -13.71
CA PRO A 80 7.77 -7.50 -12.29
C PRO A 80 9.27 -7.74 -12.01
N ALA A 81 9.93 -8.60 -12.77
CA ALA A 81 11.35 -8.91 -12.58
C ALA A 81 12.29 -7.70 -12.70
N GLN A 82 11.92 -6.67 -13.48
CA GLN A 82 12.70 -5.43 -13.55
C GLN A 82 12.50 -4.60 -12.28
N ARG A 83 11.25 -4.52 -11.79
CA ARG A 83 10.90 -3.83 -10.55
C ARG A 83 11.54 -4.49 -9.32
N ASP A 84 11.65 -5.82 -9.31
CA ASP A 84 12.21 -6.59 -8.20
C ASP A 84 13.66 -6.20 -7.89
N ILE A 85 14.45 -5.83 -8.89
CA ILE A 85 15.81 -5.34 -8.70
C ILE A 85 15.83 -4.05 -7.88
N TRP A 86 14.82 -3.22 -8.04
CA TRP A 86 14.72 -1.91 -7.37
C TRP A 86 14.05 -2.02 -6.00
N TRP A 87 13.07 -2.90 -5.87
CA TRP A 87 12.18 -2.94 -4.70
C TRP A 87 12.28 -4.23 -3.90
N SER A 88 11.80 -5.34 -4.45
CA SER A 88 11.56 -6.58 -3.70
C SER A 88 12.84 -7.25 -3.20
N ILE A 89 13.89 -7.29 -4.04
CA ILE A 89 15.17 -7.91 -3.70
C ILE A 89 15.94 -7.08 -2.66
N PRO A 90 16.15 -5.76 -2.86
CA PRO A 90 16.78 -4.93 -1.84
C PRO A 90 16.05 -4.97 -0.50
N ALA A 91 14.72 -5.00 -0.51
CA ALA A 91 13.93 -5.09 0.71
C ALA A 91 14.20 -6.39 1.49
N GLY A 92 14.33 -7.53 0.78
CA GLY A 92 14.57 -8.84 1.41
C GLY A 92 16.01 -9.10 1.85
N LEU A 93 16.99 -8.41 1.27
CA LEU A 93 18.41 -8.62 1.60
C LEU A 93 18.91 -7.78 2.80
N GLN A 94 18.08 -6.90 3.33
CA GLN A 94 18.51 -5.92 4.33
C GLN A 94 18.22 -6.35 5.76
N ASN A 95 18.88 -7.40 6.24
CA ASN A 95 18.98 -7.69 7.67
C ASN A 95 19.58 -6.53 8.50
N GLU A 96 20.26 -5.58 7.87
CA GLU A 96 20.86 -4.41 8.51
C GLU A 96 19.89 -3.22 8.62
N LEU A 97 18.72 -3.29 8.01
CA LEU A 97 17.69 -2.23 8.05
C LEU A 97 16.55 -2.55 9.00
N GLU A 98 16.71 -3.46 9.95
CA GLU A 98 15.69 -3.74 10.98
C GLU A 98 15.21 -2.46 11.66
N THR A 99 16.09 -1.47 11.84
CA THR A 99 15.72 -0.17 12.44
C THR A 99 14.94 0.74 11.49
N ALA A 100 15.27 0.76 10.20
CA ALA A 100 14.54 1.59 9.23
C ALA A 100 13.22 0.91 8.81
N TRP A 101 13.24 -0.41 8.57
CA TRP A 101 12.05 -1.17 8.20
C TRP A 101 11.09 -1.38 9.37
N GLY A 102 11.55 -1.47 10.60
CA GLY A 102 10.69 -1.47 11.78
C GLY A 102 9.76 -0.26 11.84
N THR A 103 10.26 0.91 11.44
CA THR A 103 9.45 2.13 11.34
C THR A 103 8.42 2.11 10.22
N TYR A 104 8.61 1.31 9.15
CA TYR A 104 7.64 1.20 8.04
C TYR A 104 6.40 0.40 8.39
N ILE A 105 6.57 -0.61 9.24
CA ILE A 105 5.54 -1.55 9.60
C ILE A 105 4.60 -0.96 10.65
N GLU A 106 5.04 0.05 11.38
CA GLU A 106 4.19 0.78 12.31
C GLU A 106 3.23 1.71 11.57
N ILE A 107 2.03 1.22 11.30
CA ILE A 107 0.89 2.09 11.04
C ILE A 107 0.34 2.50 12.40
N ASP A 108 0.42 3.77 12.74
CA ASP A 108 -0.34 4.29 13.86
C ASP A 108 -1.83 4.32 13.48
N THR A 109 -2.54 3.27 13.88
CA THR A 109 -3.98 3.13 13.64
C THR A 109 -4.81 4.17 14.43
N ASN A 110 -4.20 4.88 15.39
CA ASN A 110 -4.88 5.85 16.23
C ASN A 110 -4.70 7.30 15.75
N SER A 111 -3.67 7.58 14.94
CA SER A 111 -3.39 8.94 14.45
C SER A 111 -4.11 9.29 13.15
N VAL A 112 -4.79 8.35 12.53
CA VAL A 112 -5.56 8.57 11.30
C VAL A 112 -6.81 9.39 11.61
N LYS A 113 -6.63 10.65 11.92
CA LYS A 113 -7.68 11.65 11.82
C LYS A 113 -7.81 12.03 10.35
N LEU A 114 -8.75 11.41 9.77
CA LEU A 114 -9.25 11.49 8.41
C LEU A 114 -9.43 12.93 7.92
N ILE A 115 -8.64 13.37 6.96
CA ILE A 115 -8.77 14.69 6.36
C ILE A 115 -9.01 14.62 4.84
N SER A 116 -8.82 13.46 4.18
CA SER A 116 -9.02 13.33 2.73
C SER A 116 -9.61 11.99 2.29
N ASP A 117 -10.24 11.98 1.10
CA ASP A 117 -10.79 10.78 0.46
C ASP A 117 -9.72 9.77 -0.03
N GLU A 118 -8.44 10.04 0.20
CA GLU A 118 -7.30 9.26 -0.29
C GLU A 118 -6.36 8.77 0.83
N GLU A 119 -6.90 8.36 1.96
CA GLU A 119 -6.11 8.03 3.15
C GLU A 119 -5.30 6.74 3.06
N TYR A 120 -5.59 5.85 2.10
CA TYR A 120 -4.76 4.70 1.80
C TYR A 120 -3.39 5.10 1.20
N TRP A 121 -3.24 6.33 0.72
CA TRP A 121 -1.92 6.88 0.44
C TRP A 121 -1.11 7.00 1.72
N GLY A 122 0.19 7.10 1.59
CA GLY A 122 1.08 7.06 2.74
C GLY A 122 1.50 5.63 3.09
N ARG A 123 1.58 5.31 4.36
CA ARG A 123 2.11 4.02 4.84
C ARG A 123 1.33 2.79 4.35
N PRO A 124 -0.01 2.78 4.30
CA PRO A 124 -0.74 1.64 3.75
C PRO A 124 -0.33 1.27 2.33
N MET A 125 -0.07 2.26 1.46
CA MET A 125 0.41 2.01 0.11
C MET A 125 1.84 1.43 0.09
N ILE A 126 2.73 1.92 0.96
CA ILE A 126 4.08 1.36 1.12
C ILE A 126 4.00 -0.10 1.57
N LEU A 127 3.13 -0.42 2.54
CA LEU A 127 2.92 -1.79 2.98
C LEU A 127 2.37 -2.68 1.87
N ALA A 128 1.45 -2.17 1.04
CA ALA A 128 0.94 -2.90 -0.12
C ALA A 128 2.07 -3.27 -1.09
N TRP A 129 2.97 -2.34 -1.41
CA TRP A 129 4.14 -2.64 -2.23
C TRP A 129 5.11 -3.63 -1.57
N ASN A 130 5.24 -3.63 -0.24
CA ASN A 130 6.06 -4.59 0.50
C ASN A 130 5.51 -6.03 0.47
N LEU A 131 4.28 -6.24 0.03
CA LEU A 131 3.74 -7.58 -0.21
C LEU A 131 4.47 -8.31 -1.35
N SER A 132 5.21 -7.60 -2.22
CA SER A 132 6.10 -8.23 -3.23
C SER A 132 7.47 -8.62 -2.67
N CYS A 133 7.79 -8.29 -1.42
CA CYS A 133 9.10 -8.58 -0.83
C CYS A 133 9.41 -10.08 -0.84
N VAL A 134 10.65 -10.45 -1.14
CA VAL A 134 11.08 -11.85 -1.15
C VAL A 134 11.15 -12.45 0.26
N ASP A 135 11.31 -11.63 1.30
CA ASP A 135 11.33 -12.10 2.70
C ASP A 135 9.89 -12.30 3.21
N ASN A 136 9.57 -13.55 3.51
CA ASN A 136 8.26 -13.95 4.06
C ASN A 136 7.93 -13.28 5.40
N ARG A 137 8.92 -12.94 6.22
CA ARG A 137 8.69 -12.28 7.52
C ARG A 137 8.16 -10.87 7.28
N ILE A 138 8.79 -10.12 6.38
CA ILE A 138 8.36 -8.76 6.00
C ILE A 138 6.95 -8.81 5.42
N ARG A 139 6.67 -9.71 4.47
CA ARG A 139 5.32 -9.88 3.92
C ARG A 139 4.28 -10.20 4.98
N TYR A 140 4.61 -11.12 5.90
CA TYR A 140 3.72 -11.49 6.98
C TYR A 140 3.37 -10.29 7.88
N GLU A 141 4.37 -9.52 8.29
CA GLU A 141 4.18 -8.33 9.12
C GLU A 141 3.37 -7.26 8.39
N CYS A 142 3.67 -7.00 7.11
CA CYS A 142 2.87 -6.08 6.30
C CYS A 142 1.41 -6.52 6.20
N ARG A 143 1.14 -7.82 6.00
CA ARG A 143 -0.23 -8.36 6.01
C ARG A 143 -0.94 -8.13 7.34
N GLN A 144 -0.28 -8.42 8.45
CA GLN A 144 -0.87 -8.22 9.78
C GLN A 144 -1.23 -6.76 10.01
N LYS A 145 -0.34 -5.83 9.67
CA LYS A 145 -0.58 -4.40 9.82
C LYS A 145 -1.70 -3.89 8.89
N LEU A 146 -1.75 -4.36 7.65
CA LEU A 146 -2.83 -4.02 6.73
C LEU A 146 -4.18 -4.61 7.17
N ILE A 147 -4.22 -5.81 7.77
CA ILE A 147 -5.45 -6.37 8.37
C ILE A 147 -5.91 -5.51 9.55
N GLU A 148 -5.01 -5.19 10.46
CA GLU A 148 -5.30 -4.36 11.64
C GLU A 148 -5.83 -2.98 11.23
N TRP A 149 -5.15 -2.31 10.30
CA TRP A 149 -5.59 -1.04 9.75
C TRP A 149 -6.92 -1.17 9.01
N GLY A 150 -7.11 -2.19 8.17
CA GLY A 150 -8.33 -2.40 7.40
C GLY A 150 -9.56 -2.76 8.25
N ILE A 151 -9.38 -3.42 9.40
CA ILE A 151 -10.48 -3.64 10.36
C ILE A 151 -11.00 -2.30 10.89
N ASN A 152 -10.11 -1.37 11.17
CA ASN A 152 -10.46 -0.05 11.71
C ASN A 152 -10.91 0.91 10.59
N ASN A 153 -10.39 0.75 9.37
CA ASN A 153 -10.64 1.61 8.20
C ASN A 153 -11.08 0.79 6.97
N PRO A 154 -12.23 0.07 7.04
CA PRO A 154 -12.62 -0.87 5.98
C PRO A 154 -12.87 -0.20 4.64
N ASP A 155 -13.41 1.01 4.64
CA ASP A 155 -13.72 1.74 3.40
C ASP A 155 -12.42 2.20 2.70
N GLU A 156 -11.42 2.62 3.47
CA GLU A 156 -10.11 3.00 2.94
C GLU A 156 -9.31 1.78 2.45
N PHE A 157 -9.40 0.66 3.17
CA PHE A 157 -8.82 -0.59 2.69
C PHE A 157 -9.47 -1.05 1.37
N LEU A 158 -10.78 -0.89 1.22
CA LEU A 158 -11.46 -1.22 -0.03
C LEU A 158 -10.97 -0.36 -1.19
N LYS A 159 -10.76 0.94 -0.97
CA LYS A 159 -10.16 1.84 -1.97
C LYS A 159 -8.75 1.40 -2.35
N LEU A 160 -7.89 1.07 -1.37
CA LEU A 160 -6.55 0.53 -1.59
C LEU A 160 -6.59 -0.75 -2.43
N LEU A 161 -7.44 -1.72 -2.06
CA LEU A 161 -7.59 -2.98 -2.79
C LEU A 161 -7.99 -2.75 -4.25
N ILE A 162 -9.01 -1.90 -4.47
CA ILE A 162 -9.49 -1.59 -5.83
C ILE A 162 -8.41 -0.89 -6.65
N TYR A 163 -7.71 0.06 -6.05
CA TYR A 163 -6.62 0.78 -6.71
C TYR A 163 -5.45 -0.13 -7.08
N CYS A 164 -5.10 -1.08 -6.20
CA CYS A 164 -4.02 -2.03 -6.43
C CYS A 164 -4.41 -3.23 -7.31
N ALA A 165 -5.68 -3.39 -7.65
CA ALA A 165 -6.20 -4.56 -8.36
C ALA A 165 -5.61 -4.73 -9.78
N ASP A 166 -5.02 -3.70 -10.37
CA ASP A 166 -4.38 -3.69 -11.69
C ASP A 166 -2.84 -3.72 -11.62
N ILE A 167 -2.26 -3.82 -10.44
CA ILE A 167 -0.80 -4.00 -10.31
C ILE A 167 -0.40 -5.32 -10.99
N ASN A 168 0.60 -5.26 -11.85
CA ASN A 168 1.12 -6.45 -12.52
C ASN A 168 2.05 -7.25 -11.58
N ASP A 169 1.53 -7.69 -10.43
CA ASP A 169 2.25 -8.50 -9.45
C ASP A 169 1.27 -9.44 -8.75
N GLU A 170 1.36 -10.73 -9.10
CA GLU A 170 0.44 -11.74 -8.57
C GLU A 170 0.54 -11.89 -7.05
N GLN A 171 1.73 -11.71 -6.48
CA GLN A 171 1.91 -11.86 -5.04
C GLN A 171 1.21 -10.72 -4.26
N ILE A 172 1.31 -9.49 -4.75
CA ILE A 172 0.60 -8.34 -4.15
C ILE A 172 -0.91 -8.59 -4.20
N ILE A 173 -1.41 -8.98 -5.36
CA ILE A 173 -2.84 -9.24 -5.56
C ILE A 173 -3.34 -10.35 -4.63
N GLU A 174 -2.62 -11.47 -4.58
CA GLU A 174 -2.98 -12.60 -3.72
C GLU A 174 -3.02 -12.21 -2.25
N ASP A 175 -2.00 -11.51 -1.79
CA ASP A 175 -1.92 -11.06 -0.40
C ASP A 175 -2.99 -10.02 -0.06
N LEU A 176 -3.30 -9.07 -0.94
CA LEU A 176 -4.39 -8.09 -0.73
C LEU A 176 -5.77 -8.76 -0.63
N PHE A 177 -6.06 -9.77 -1.47
CA PHE A 177 -7.32 -10.51 -1.34
C PHE A 177 -7.34 -11.42 -0.11
N SER A 178 -6.20 -11.94 0.32
CA SER A 178 -6.06 -12.63 1.61
C SER A 178 -6.41 -11.72 2.78
N ILE A 179 -5.88 -10.49 2.76
CA ILE A 179 -6.16 -9.44 3.76
C ILE A 179 -7.65 -9.09 3.75
N ALA A 180 -8.23 -8.84 2.57
CA ALA A 180 -9.66 -8.56 2.40
C ALA A 180 -10.53 -9.67 3.01
N TYR A 181 -10.14 -10.93 2.81
CA TYR A 181 -10.82 -12.07 3.40
C TYR A 181 -10.67 -12.10 4.92
N GLY A 182 -9.47 -11.83 5.44
CA GLY A 182 -9.23 -11.69 6.88
C GLY A 182 -10.12 -10.62 7.54
N ILE A 183 -10.24 -9.45 6.92
CA ILE A 183 -11.14 -8.38 7.37
C ILE A 183 -12.60 -8.84 7.32
N ALA A 184 -13.01 -9.50 6.22
CA ALA A 184 -14.37 -10.00 6.04
C ALA A 184 -14.79 -11.05 7.09
N LEU A 185 -13.84 -11.80 7.65
CA LEU A 185 -14.07 -12.77 8.72
C LEU A 185 -14.19 -12.11 10.10
N GLY A 186 -13.81 -10.86 10.24
CA GLY A 186 -13.88 -10.12 11.50
C GLY A 186 -15.28 -10.13 12.11
N LYS A 187 -15.38 -10.23 13.45
CA LYS A 187 -16.67 -10.28 14.16
C LYS A 187 -17.51 -9.02 13.94
N ASN A 188 -16.85 -7.87 13.88
CA ASN A 188 -17.47 -6.55 13.82
C ASN A 188 -17.42 -5.94 12.42
N VAL A 189 -17.18 -6.75 11.37
CA VAL A 189 -17.12 -6.24 10.00
C VAL A 189 -18.45 -5.57 9.63
N LYS A 190 -18.37 -4.37 9.04
CA LYS A 190 -19.54 -3.61 8.59
C LYS A 190 -20.23 -4.33 7.42
N ASP A 191 -21.54 -4.40 7.46
CA ASP A 191 -22.32 -5.05 6.38
C ASP A 191 -22.17 -4.32 5.06
N GLU A 192 -22.06 -2.99 5.08
CA GLU A 192 -21.85 -2.19 3.87
C GLU A 192 -20.52 -2.50 3.20
N TYR A 193 -19.45 -2.69 3.99
CA TYR A 193 -18.16 -3.14 3.45
C TYR A 193 -18.28 -4.49 2.73
N LEU A 194 -18.91 -5.49 3.40
CA LEU A 194 -19.09 -6.81 2.80
C LEU A 194 -19.92 -6.75 1.52
N LYS A 195 -20.99 -5.97 1.53
CA LYS A 195 -21.88 -5.78 0.38
C LYS A 195 -21.12 -5.13 -0.79
N THR A 196 -20.47 -4.01 -0.55
CA THR A 196 -19.74 -3.27 -1.59
C THR A 196 -18.60 -4.10 -2.18
N LEU A 197 -17.80 -4.75 -1.33
CA LEU A 197 -16.73 -5.63 -1.77
C LEU A 197 -17.25 -6.84 -2.55
N SER A 198 -18.34 -7.47 -2.10
CA SER A 198 -18.92 -8.63 -2.79
C SER A 198 -19.47 -8.25 -4.17
N ILE A 199 -20.11 -7.11 -4.30
CA ILE A 199 -20.61 -6.60 -5.60
C ILE A 199 -19.41 -6.35 -6.53
N TRP A 200 -18.35 -5.71 -6.02
CA TRP A 200 -17.15 -5.47 -6.81
C TRP A 200 -16.49 -6.79 -7.27
N ILE A 201 -16.36 -7.77 -6.37
CA ILE A 201 -15.82 -9.11 -6.67
C ILE A 201 -16.65 -9.81 -7.75
N MET A 202 -17.98 -9.81 -7.61
CA MET A 202 -18.85 -10.46 -8.60
C MET A 202 -18.68 -9.84 -9.97
N LYS A 203 -18.54 -8.51 -10.05
CA LYS A 203 -18.39 -7.78 -11.30
C LYS A 203 -17.00 -7.96 -11.94
N ASN A 204 -15.92 -7.96 -11.13
CA ASN A 204 -14.56 -7.84 -11.65
C ASN A 204 -13.77 -9.16 -11.60
N VAL A 205 -14.14 -10.10 -10.72
CA VAL A 205 -13.42 -11.38 -10.56
C VAL A 205 -14.19 -12.55 -11.17
N PHE A 206 -15.52 -12.58 -11.03
CA PHE A 206 -16.34 -13.71 -11.46
C PHE A 206 -17.13 -13.44 -12.74
N SER A 207 -17.27 -12.20 -13.18
CA SER A 207 -17.94 -11.88 -14.43
C SER A 207 -17.04 -12.15 -15.63
N SER A 208 -17.60 -12.72 -16.69
CA SER A 208 -16.92 -12.86 -17.99
C SER A 208 -16.64 -11.53 -18.70
N ILE A 209 -17.21 -10.43 -18.21
CA ILE A 209 -17.12 -9.08 -18.77
C ILE A 209 -16.22 -8.17 -17.89
N GLY A 210 -15.65 -8.71 -16.82
CA GLY A 210 -14.80 -7.96 -15.89
C GLY A 210 -13.53 -7.42 -16.56
N LEU A 211 -13.11 -6.23 -16.13
CA LEU A 211 -11.88 -5.56 -16.62
C LEU A 211 -10.60 -6.36 -16.31
N VAL A 212 -10.65 -7.19 -15.30
CA VAL A 212 -9.51 -8.03 -14.86
C VAL A 212 -10.00 -9.46 -14.68
N THR A 213 -9.47 -10.36 -15.51
CA THR A 213 -9.75 -11.80 -15.36
C THR A 213 -8.69 -12.39 -14.43
N TYR A 214 -9.03 -12.56 -13.16
CA TYR A 214 -8.14 -13.26 -12.23
C TYR A 214 -8.21 -14.76 -12.47
N GLU A 215 -7.16 -15.31 -13.07
CA GLU A 215 -7.00 -16.76 -13.26
C GLU A 215 -6.48 -17.45 -11.99
N ASN A 216 -5.83 -16.68 -11.10
CA ASN A 216 -5.24 -17.19 -9.86
C ASN A 216 -6.31 -17.83 -8.97
N ILE A 217 -6.14 -19.14 -8.72
CA ILE A 217 -7.10 -19.96 -7.96
C ILE A 217 -7.21 -19.52 -6.49
N VAL A 218 -6.11 -19.02 -5.91
CA VAL A 218 -6.06 -18.57 -4.51
C VAL A 218 -6.85 -17.28 -4.34
N VAL A 219 -6.68 -16.32 -5.26
CA VAL A 219 -7.50 -15.10 -5.32
C VAL A 219 -8.98 -15.45 -5.42
N ARG A 220 -9.34 -16.36 -6.34
CA ARG A 220 -10.74 -16.81 -6.50
C ARG A 220 -11.29 -17.50 -5.26
N TYR A 221 -10.45 -18.24 -4.54
CA TYR A 221 -10.82 -18.87 -3.27
C TYR A 221 -11.19 -17.82 -2.21
N TYR A 222 -10.34 -16.82 -2.00
CA TYR A 222 -10.62 -15.73 -1.06
C TYR A 222 -11.88 -14.95 -1.46
N CYS A 223 -12.01 -14.59 -2.73
CA CYS A 223 -13.18 -13.89 -3.25
C CYS A 223 -14.48 -14.67 -3.02
N ARG A 224 -14.46 -15.99 -3.25
CA ARG A 224 -15.62 -16.85 -2.97
C ARG A 224 -15.98 -16.84 -1.47
N GLY A 225 -14.97 -16.89 -0.60
CA GLY A 225 -15.16 -16.83 0.84
C GLY A 225 -15.81 -15.51 1.30
N ILE A 226 -15.37 -14.39 0.74
CA ILE A 226 -15.94 -13.06 1.03
C ILE A 226 -17.41 -13.00 0.60
N VAL A 227 -17.73 -13.40 -0.64
CA VAL A 227 -19.10 -13.40 -1.16
C VAL A 227 -20.00 -14.31 -0.32
N LYS A 228 -19.51 -15.51 0.02
CA LYS A 228 -20.26 -16.43 0.91
C LYS A 228 -20.56 -15.78 2.26
N ARG A 229 -19.56 -15.12 2.87
CA ARG A 229 -19.72 -14.43 4.15
C ARG A 229 -20.79 -13.33 4.08
N ALA A 230 -20.82 -12.56 2.99
CA ALA A 230 -21.84 -11.53 2.78
C ALA A 230 -23.24 -12.14 2.68
N ILE A 231 -23.42 -13.26 1.95
CA ILE A 231 -24.68 -13.97 1.83
C ILE A 231 -25.14 -14.51 3.19
N ASP A 232 -24.25 -15.17 3.94
CA ASP A 232 -24.55 -15.77 5.24
C ASP A 232 -25.03 -14.68 6.23
N LYS A 233 -24.40 -13.50 6.22
CA LYS A 233 -24.85 -12.37 7.03
C LYS A 233 -26.21 -11.84 6.58
N ALA A 234 -26.43 -11.65 5.28
CA ALA A 234 -27.70 -11.16 4.76
C ALA A 234 -28.85 -12.11 5.09
N VAL A 235 -28.63 -13.42 4.98
CA VAL A 235 -29.65 -14.44 5.35
C VAL A 235 -29.95 -14.39 6.85
N SER A 236 -28.94 -14.21 7.71
CA SER A 236 -29.16 -14.09 9.14
C SER A 236 -30.07 -12.91 9.51
N TYR A 237 -29.93 -11.78 8.81
CA TYR A 237 -30.79 -10.61 9.03
C TYR A 237 -32.23 -10.84 8.56
N THR A 238 -32.42 -11.51 7.43
CA THR A 238 -33.79 -11.82 6.92
C THR A 238 -34.53 -12.78 7.84
N HIS A 239 -33.86 -13.72 8.48
CA HIS A 239 -34.47 -14.61 9.46
C HIS A 239 -34.81 -13.94 10.79
N LEU A 240 -34.04 -12.91 11.19
CA LEU A 240 -34.31 -12.14 12.42
C LEU A 240 -35.43 -11.11 12.26
N THR A 241 -35.76 -10.72 11.03
CA THR A 241 -36.81 -9.73 10.73
C THR A 241 -38.14 -10.33 10.30
N LEU A 242 -38.23 -11.65 10.14
CA LEU A 242 -39.54 -12.28 9.90
C LEU A 242 -40.32 -12.33 11.22
N PRO A 243 -41.51 -11.69 11.27
CA PRO A 243 -42.35 -11.81 12.46
C PRO A 243 -42.75 -13.28 12.62
N THR A 244 -42.51 -13.82 13.80
CA THR A 244 -43.12 -15.07 14.23
C THR A 244 -44.61 -14.84 14.34
N THR A 245 -45.33 -15.20 13.30
CA THR A 245 -46.80 -15.29 13.32
C THR A 245 -47.22 -16.54 14.06
#